data_590d902435052067922ea3bb6da821d4
#
_entry.id   590d902435052067922ea3bb6da821d4
#
_cell.length_a   1.000
_cell.length_b   1.000
_cell.length_c   1.000
_cell.angle_alpha   90.00
_cell.angle_beta   90.00
_cell.angle_gamma   90.00
#
_symmetry.space_group_name_H-M   'P 1'
#
loop_
_entity.id
_entity.type
_entity.pdbx_description
1 polymer ?
#
loop_
_entity_poly.entity_id
_entity_poly.type
_entity_poly.pdbx_seq_one_letter_code
_entity_poly.pdbx_strand_id
1 'polypeptide(L)'
;MAQTKGTKKMEKAVVVEEEKEVGFGELELKIQKPALNADKTLSISGNFEELGNKIQKVVDKYKNEVLTEENVGYIKNLKSQFVSLRTGIERERKEYKKVYLDPATKLINAMCDELQKIVAEGENALGAQLDAYDQRRKDEQNSGEASYIYEGDF
;
A
#
# COMPACT_ATOMS: atom_id res chain seq x y z
N MET A 1 13.47 -59.25 2.12
CA MET A 1 14.25 -58.36 1.25
C MET A 1 13.40 -57.32 0.53
N ALA A 2 12.19 -57.61 0.09
CA ALA A 2 11.28 -56.63 -0.54
C ALA A 2 10.83 -55.52 0.41
N GLN A 3 10.66 -55.80 1.70
CA GLN A 3 10.27 -54.83 2.70
C GLN A 3 11.37 -53.78 3.00
N THR A 4 12.65 -54.18 2.92
CA THR A 4 13.77 -53.25 3.18
C THR A 4 13.95 -52.24 2.06
N LYS A 5 13.67 -52.60 0.81
CA LYS A 5 13.71 -51.68 -0.32
C LYS A 5 12.56 -50.69 -0.32
N GLY A 6 11.38 -51.08 0.15
CA GLY A 6 10.23 -50.20 0.32
C GLY A 6 10.43 -49.14 1.40
N THR A 7 11.05 -49.51 2.51
CA THR A 7 11.36 -48.59 3.61
C THR A 7 12.37 -47.53 3.20
N LYS A 8 13.40 -47.89 2.44
CA LYS A 8 14.39 -46.93 1.92
C LYS A 8 13.79 -45.93 0.93
N LYS A 9 12.84 -46.35 0.10
CA LYS A 9 12.12 -45.45 -0.82
C LYS A 9 11.23 -44.46 -0.05
N MET A 10 10.57 -44.91 1.02
CA MET A 10 9.74 -44.06 1.86
C MET A 10 10.57 -43.01 2.60
N GLU A 11 11.71 -43.36 3.13
CA GLU A 11 12.62 -42.42 3.79
C GLU A 11 13.13 -41.35 2.83
N LYS A 12 13.50 -41.72 1.59
CA LYS A 12 13.89 -40.73 0.58
C LYS A 12 12.75 -39.83 0.16
N ALA A 13 11.53 -40.32 0.06
CA ALA A 13 10.35 -39.51 -0.26
C ALA A 13 10.03 -38.51 0.84
N VAL A 14 10.14 -38.94 2.10
CA VAL A 14 9.91 -38.06 3.29
C VAL A 14 10.96 -36.95 3.34
N VAL A 15 12.23 -37.24 3.12
CA VAL A 15 13.32 -36.25 3.07
C VAL A 15 13.11 -35.24 1.95
N VAL A 16 12.67 -35.67 0.77
CA VAL A 16 12.35 -34.79 -0.36
C VAL A 16 11.15 -33.91 -0.06
N GLU A 17 10.14 -34.42 0.62
CA GLU A 17 8.99 -33.64 1.05
C GLU A 17 9.37 -32.60 2.10
N GLU A 18 10.22 -32.93 3.07
CA GLU A 18 10.76 -31.96 4.04
C GLU A 18 11.59 -30.88 3.35
N GLU A 19 12.40 -31.23 2.37
CA GLU A 19 13.15 -30.25 1.57
C GLU A 19 12.22 -29.35 0.75
N LYS A 20 11.12 -29.88 0.22
CA LYS A 20 10.09 -29.10 -0.47
C LYS A 20 9.35 -28.16 0.48
N GLU A 21 9.04 -28.58 1.70
CA GLU A 21 8.43 -27.70 2.72
C GLU A 21 9.37 -26.58 3.13
N VAL A 22 10.67 -26.86 3.20
CA VAL A 22 11.71 -25.85 3.44
C VAL A 22 11.95 -24.98 2.21
N GLY A 23 11.54 -25.44 1.01
CA GLY A 23 11.80 -24.80 -0.28
C GLY A 23 10.66 -23.97 -0.85
N PHE A 24 9.89 -23.23 -0.09
CA PHE A 24 8.92 -22.22 -0.56
C PHE A 24 7.72 -22.70 -1.38
N GLY A 25 7.60 -23.98 -1.75
CA GLY A 25 6.51 -24.47 -2.59
C GLY A 25 5.13 -24.15 -2.05
N GLU A 26 4.99 -24.08 -0.74
CA GLU A 26 3.73 -23.83 -0.02
C GLU A 26 3.75 -22.54 0.79
N LEU A 27 4.83 -21.77 0.73
CA LEU A 27 4.94 -20.52 1.45
C LEU A 27 4.15 -19.42 0.74
N GLU A 28 3.13 -18.95 1.38
CA GLU A 28 2.22 -17.97 0.83
C GLU A 28 1.86 -16.93 1.90
N LEU A 29 1.89 -15.67 1.52
CA LEU A 29 1.42 -14.60 2.40
C LEU A 29 -0.10 -14.62 2.45
N LYS A 30 -0.65 -14.69 3.65
CA LYS A 30 -2.10 -14.61 3.92
C LYS A 30 -2.36 -13.44 4.85
N ILE A 31 -3.15 -12.49 4.41
CA ILE A 31 -3.49 -11.28 5.15
C ILE A 31 -4.98 -11.30 5.45
N GLN A 32 -5.35 -11.03 6.70
CA GLN A 32 -6.74 -10.95 7.14
C GLN A 32 -7.30 -9.56 6.91
N LYS A 33 -8.63 -9.45 6.88
CA LYS A 33 -9.32 -8.16 6.75
C LYS A 33 -8.79 -7.18 7.79
N PRO A 34 -8.64 -5.89 7.42
CA PRO A 34 -8.27 -4.89 8.40
C PRO A 34 -9.34 -4.77 9.47
N ALA A 35 -8.92 -4.58 10.70
CA ALA A 35 -9.82 -4.43 11.84
C ALA A 35 -9.64 -3.05 12.46
N LEU A 36 -10.75 -2.39 12.79
CA LEU A 36 -10.74 -1.13 13.52
C LEU A 36 -10.78 -1.42 15.01
N ASN A 37 -9.78 -0.93 15.74
CA ASN A 37 -9.68 -1.08 17.18
C ASN A 37 -10.53 -0.03 17.92
N ALA A 38 -10.78 -0.26 19.20
CA ALA A 38 -11.55 0.66 20.03
C ALA A 38 -10.92 2.06 20.15
N ASP A 39 -9.59 2.15 20.06
CA ASP A 39 -8.84 3.42 20.05
C ASP A 39 -8.78 4.11 18.69
N LYS A 40 -9.54 3.63 17.71
CA LYS A 40 -9.59 4.10 16.32
C LYS A 40 -8.33 3.82 15.51
N THR A 41 -7.42 3.01 15.99
CA THR A 41 -6.30 2.51 15.18
C THR A 41 -6.73 1.34 14.30
N LEU A 42 -6.07 1.20 13.16
CA LEU A 42 -6.31 0.11 12.23
C LEU A 42 -5.31 -1.01 12.48
N SER A 43 -5.80 -2.23 12.64
CA SER A 43 -4.97 -3.42 12.72
C SER A 43 -4.97 -4.18 11.41
N ILE A 44 -3.79 -4.56 10.96
CA ILE A 44 -3.62 -5.47 9.83
C ILE A 44 -2.89 -6.69 10.37
N SER A 45 -3.49 -7.85 10.23
CA SER A 45 -2.93 -9.11 10.69
C SER A 45 -2.79 -10.10 9.55
N GLY A 46 -1.90 -11.06 9.73
CA GLY A 46 -1.64 -12.11 8.77
C GLY A 46 -0.53 -13.01 9.27
N ASN A 47 -0.07 -13.90 8.40
CA ASN A 47 1.00 -14.84 8.75
C ASN A 47 2.41 -14.26 8.54
N PHE A 48 2.59 -12.96 8.71
CA PHE A 48 3.86 -12.25 8.47
C PHE A 48 5.03 -12.84 9.26
N GLU A 49 4.85 -13.00 10.55
CA GLU A 49 5.91 -13.50 11.43
C GLU A 49 6.26 -14.95 11.12
N GLU A 50 5.26 -15.81 11.01
CA GLU A 50 5.45 -17.23 10.66
C GLU A 50 6.14 -17.37 9.31
N LEU A 51 5.66 -16.66 8.30
CA LEU A 51 6.25 -16.68 6.96
C LEU A 51 7.68 -16.14 6.99
N GLY A 52 7.91 -15.02 7.67
CA GLY A 52 9.24 -14.44 7.83
C GLY A 52 10.22 -15.41 8.47
N ASN A 53 9.79 -16.11 9.52
CA ASN A 53 10.63 -17.11 10.20
C ASN A 53 10.96 -18.29 9.28
N LYS A 54 10.01 -18.77 8.52
CA LYS A 54 10.24 -19.86 7.54
C LYS A 54 11.20 -19.43 6.44
N ILE A 55 11.02 -18.24 5.90
CA ILE A 55 11.93 -17.68 4.89
C ILE A 55 13.34 -17.52 5.47
N GLN A 56 13.46 -16.99 6.67
CA GLN A 56 14.75 -16.79 7.33
C GLN A 56 15.50 -18.10 7.53
N LYS A 57 14.83 -19.17 7.89
CA LYS A 57 15.44 -20.50 8.01
C LYS A 57 16.05 -20.99 6.71
N VAL A 58 15.37 -20.78 5.60
CA VAL A 58 15.87 -21.16 4.28
C VAL A 58 17.05 -20.27 3.89
N VAL A 59 16.95 -18.97 4.12
CA VAL A 59 18.04 -18.02 3.85
C VAL A 59 19.28 -18.41 4.64
N ASP A 60 19.13 -18.67 5.95
CA ASP A 60 20.25 -19.03 6.82
C ASP A 60 20.92 -20.34 6.42
N LYS A 61 20.11 -21.28 5.93
CA LYS A 61 20.62 -22.56 5.46
C LYS A 61 21.48 -22.45 4.20
N TYR A 62 21.10 -21.59 3.26
CA TYR A 62 21.69 -21.58 1.92
C TYR A 62 22.52 -20.32 1.58
N LYS A 63 22.44 -19.24 2.33
CA LYS A 63 23.10 -17.96 2.01
C LYS A 63 24.61 -18.04 1.85
N ASN A 64 25.24 -18.98 2.55
CA ASN A 64 26.71 -19.18 2.54
C ASN A 64 27.14 -20.43 1.76
N GLU A 65 26.24 -21.01 0.99
CA GLU A 65 26.53 -22.19 0.20
C GLU A 65 27.50 -21.89 -0.91
N VAL A 66 28.55 -22.67 -1.03
CA VAL A 66 29.49 -22.58 -2.15
C VAL A 66 28.92 -23.36 -3.33
N LEU A 67 28.83 -22.71 -4.48
CA LEU A 67 28.31 -23.33 -5.69
C LEU A 67 29.27 -24.37 -6.23
N THR A 68 28.72 -25.54 -6.49
CA THR A 68 29.40 -26.66 -7.13
C THR A 68 28.56 -27.17 -8.31
N GLU A 69 29.12 -27.97 -9.15
CA GLU A 69 28.35 -28.61 -10.25
C GLU A 69 27.20 -29.47 -9.74
N GLU A 70 27.33 -29.99 -8.51
CA GLU A 70 26.33 -30.86 -7.89
C GLU A 70 25.11 -30.05 -7.36
N ASN A 71 25.34 -28.86 -6.80
CA ASN A 71 24.29 -28.07 -6.15
C ASN A 71 23.79 -26.88 -6.97
N VAL A 72 24.48 -26.51 -8.06
CA VAL A 72 24.13 -25.31 -8.84
C VAL A 72 22.71 -25.34 -9.38
N GLY A 73 22.25 -26.50 -9.84
CA GLY A 73 20.88 -26.65 -10.33
C GLY A 73 19.82 -26.43 -9.26
N TYR A 74 20.08 -26.99 -8.09
CA TYR A 74 19.21 -26.83 -6.92
C TYR A 74 19.16 -25.36 -6.46
N ILE A 75 20.31 -24.70 -6.39
CA ILE A 75 20.39 -23.29 -5.98
C ILE A 75 19.72 -22.38 -7.00
N LYS A 76 19.84 -22.65 -8.31
CA LYS A 76 19.10 -21.91 -9.34
C LYS A 76 17.59 -22.03 -9.15
N ASN A 77 17.12 -23.26 -8.88
CA ASN A 77 15.71 -23.50 -8.63
C ASN A 77 15.24 -22.77 -7.38
N LEU A 78 16.02 -22.81 -6.31
CA LEU A 78 15.72 -22.09 -5.06
C LEU A 78 15.64 -20.59 -5.28
N LYS A 79 16.58 -20.00 -6.04
CA LYS A 79 16.52 -18.59 -6.42
C LYS A 79 15.24 -18.27 -7.18
N SER A 80 14.83 -19.11 -8.11
CA SER A 80 13.58 -18.95 -8.85
C SER A 80 12.37 -18.96 -7.91
N GLN A 81 12.37 -19.82 -6.91
CA GLN A 81 11.32 -19.88 -5.90
C GLN A 81 11.30 -18.62 -5.03
N PHE A 82 12.44 -18.06 -4.69
CA PHE A 82 12.53 -16.75 -4.00
C PHE A 82 11.88 -15.64 -4.83
N VAL A 83 12.16 -15.61 -6.13
CA VAL A 83 11.56 -14.63 -7.04
C VAL A 83 10.05 -14.79 -7.10
N SER A 84 9.56 -16.02 -7.20
CA SER A 84 8.12 -16.32 -7.19
C SER A 84 7.46 -15.91 -5.88
N LEU A 85 8.12 -16.16 -4.76
CA LEU A 85 7.61 -15.74 -3.44
C LEU A 85 7.54 -14.22 -3.32
N ARG A 86 8.57 -13.52 -3.74
CA ARG A 86 8.59 -12.05 -3.76
C ARG A 86 7.46 -11.48 -4.62
N THR A 87 7.27 -12.04 -5.79
CA THR A 87 6.19 -11.65 -6.70
C THR A 87 4.82 -11.92 -6.09
N GLY A 88 4.67 -13.07 -5.42
CA GLY A 88 3.44 -13.43 -4.72
C GLY A 88 3.12 -12.48 -3.56
N ILE A 89 4.11 -12.10 -2.78
CA ILE A 89 3.96 -11.12 -1.69
C ILE A 89 3.51 -9.77 -2.26
N GLU A 90 4.13 -9.31 -3.34
CA GLU A 90 3.77 -8.04 -3.98
C GLU A 90 2.35 -8.09 -4.56
N ARG A 91 1.96 -9.21 -5.15
CA ARG A 91 0.60 -9.41 -5.64
C ARG A 91 -0.42 -9.35 -4.51
N GLU A 92 -0.16 -10.03 -3.39
CA GLU A 92 -1.03 -10.00 -2.21
C GLU A 92 -1.13 -8.60 -1.61
N ARG A 93 -0.02 -7.88 -1.56
CA ARG A 93 0.00 -6.49 -1.10
C ARG A 93 -0.90 -5.60 -1.95
N LYS A 94 -0.77 -5.68 -3.27
CA LYS A 94 -1.56 -4.89 -4.22
C LYS A 94 -3.04 -5.25 -4.16
N GLU A 95 -3.34 -6.53 -4.08
CA GLU A 95 -4.73 -7.01 -3.99
C GLU A 95 -5.38 -6.56 -2.68
N TYR A 96 -4.68 -6.66 -1.57
CA TYR A 96 -5.16 -6.19 -0.27
C TYR A 96 -5.47 -4.70 -0.29
N LYS A 97 -4.55 -3.92 -0.83
CA LYS A 97 -4.74 -2.48 -1.00
C LYS A 97 -5.95 -2.17 -1.87
N LYS A 98 -6.08 -2.85 -2.99
CA LYS A 98 -7.19 -2.69 -3.93
C LYS A 98 -8.54 -3.02 -3.30
N VAL A 99 -8.60 -4.11 -2.54
CA VAL A 99 -9.86 -4.59 -1.95
C VAL A 99 -10.27 -3.80 -0.72
N TYR A 100 -9.33 -3.49 0.17
CA TYR A 100 -9.63 -2.94 1.49
C TYR A 100 -9.30 -1.47 1.66
N LEU A 101 -8.21 -0.98 1.07
CA LEU A 101 -7.72 0.37 1.33
C LEU A 101 -8.14 1.37 0.25
N ASP A 102 -8.01 1.03 -1.01
CA ASP A 102 -8.33 1.94 -2.12
C ASP A 102 -9.81 2.33 -2.18
N PRO A 103 -10.78 1.42 -1.98
CA PRO A 103 -12.18 1.82 -1.96
C PRO A 103 -12.50 2.81 -0.85
N ALA A 104 -11.94 2.62 0.35
CA ALA A 104 -12.12 3.55 1.45
C ALA A 104 -11.48 4.91 1.15
N THR A 105 -10.27 4.92 0.58
CA THR A 105 -9.57 6.12 0.16
C THR A 105 -10.34 6.89 -0.90
N LYS A 106 -10.84 6.19 -1.91
CA LYS A 106 -11.65 6.80 -2.97
C LYS A 106 -12.94 7.40 -2.42
N LEU A 107 -13.58 6.71 -1.50
CA LEU A 107 -14.83 7.17 -0.89
C LEU A 107 -14.61 8.46 -0.09
N ILE A 108 -13.62 8.48 0.81
CA ILE A 108 -13.34 9.68 1.61
C ILE A 108 -12.89 10.84 0.73
N ASN A 109 -12.09 10.58 -0.28
CA ASN A 109 -11.65 11.61 -1.22
C ASN A 109 -12.84 12.21 -1.97
N ALA A 110 -13.75 11.37 -2.49
CA ALA A 110 -14.94 11.85 -3.20
C ALA A 110 -15.83 12.70 -2.31
N MET A 111 -16.03 12.28 -1.06
CA MET A 111 -16.85 13.02 -0.09
C MET A 111 -16.23 14.38 0.25
N CYS A 112 -14.92 14.41 0.49
CA CYS A 112 -14.20 15.63 0.80
C CYS A 112 -14.11 16.57 -0.40
N ASP A 113 -13.87 16.02 -1.59
CA ASP A 113 -13.81 16.81 -2.83
C ASP A 113 -15.15 17.51 -3.10
N GLU A 114 -16.26 16.83 -2.86
CA GLU A 114 -17.59 17.43 -3.01
C GLU A 114 -17.80 18.58 -2.03
N LEU A 115 -17.43 18.39 -0.77
CA LEU A 115 -17.48 19.46 0.23
C LEU A 115 -16.58 20.64 -0.14
N GLN A 116 -15.39 20.37 -0.61
CA GLN A 116 -14.43 21.39 -1.04
C GLN A 116 -14.93 22.18 -2.24
N LYS A 117 -15.66 21.54 -3.16
CA LYS A 117 -16.34 22.23 -4.26
C LYS A 117 -17.36 23.24 -3.75
N ILE A 118 -18.19 22.83 -2.79
CA ILE A 118 -19.20 23.70 -2.21
C ILE A 118 -18.52 24.89 -1.50
N VAL A 119 -17.47 24.63 -0.74
CA VAL A 119 -16.68 25.65 -0.07
C VAL A 119 -16.08 26.62 -1.09
N ALA A 120 -15.51 26.10 -2.18
CA ALA A 120 -14.94 26.93 -3.24
C ALA A 120 -15.97 27.83 -3.91
N GLU A 121 -17.18 27.33 -4.15
CA GLU A 121 -18.29 28.15 -4.65
C GLU A 121 -18.60 29.29 -3.70
N GLY A 122 -18.65 29.01 -2.40
CA GLY A 122 -18.88 30.03 -1.37
C GLY A 122 -17.74 31.04 -1.31
N GLU A 123 -16.51 30.58 -1.29
CA GLU A 123 -15.33 31.47 -1.30
C GLU A 123 -15.31 32.38 -2.52
N ASN A 124 -15.59 31.84 -3.67
CA ASN A 124 -15.60 32.60 -4.93
C ASN A 124 -16.74 33.60 -4.95
N ALA A 125 -17.95 33.22 -4.52
CA ALA A 125 -19.11 34.12 -4.47
C ALA A 125 -18.87 35.26 -3.48
N LEU A 126 -18.38 34.95 -2.28
CA LEU A 126 -18.08 35.96 -1.28
C LEU A 126 -16.89 36.85 -1.67
N GLY A 127 -15.88 36.27 -2.28
CA GLY A 127 -14.75 37.01 -2.84
C GLY A 127 -15.20 38.00 -3.91
N ALA A 128 -16.07 37.60 -4.80
CA ALA A 128 -16.64 38.47 -5.82
C ALA A 128 -17.47 39.60 -5.20
N GLN A 129 -18.25 39.32 -4.15
CA GLN A 129 -19.01 40.35 -3.41
C GLN A 129 -18.10 41.35 -2.73
N LEU A 130 -17.02 40.90 -2.10
CA LEU A 130 -16.03 41.75 -1.45
C LEU A 130 -15.31 42.63 -2.47
N ASP A 131 -14.90 42.04 -3.59
CA ASP A 131 -14.25 42.80 -4.65
C ASP A 131 -15.18 43.87 -5.23
N ALA A 132 -16.44 43.52 -5.46
CA ALA A 132 -17.46 44.48 -5.91
C ALA A 132 -17.70 45.61 -4.89
N TYR A 133 -17.73 45.27 -3.61
CA TYR A 133 -17.85 46.24 -2.53
C TYR A 133 -16.63 47.18 -2.48
N ASP A 134 -15.42 46.62 -2.55
CA ASP A 134 -14.20 47.42 -2.55
C ASP A 134 -14.14 48.34 -3.78
N GLN A 135 -14.56 47.86 -4.92
CA GLN A 135 -14.61 48.68 -6.15
C GLN A 135 -15.62 49.80 -6.03
N ARG A 136 -16.80 49.54 -5.46
CA ARG A 136 -17.81 50.60 -5.20
C ARG A 136 -17.28 51.62 -4.24
N ARG A 137 -16.58 51.21 -3.16
CA ARG A 137 -15.97 52.16 -2.22
C ARG A 137 -14.94 53.03 -2.89
N LYS A 138 -14.09 52.47 -3.75
CA LYS A 138 -13.11 53.24 -4.54
C LYS A 138 -13.81 54.24 -5.45
N ASP A 139 -14.85 53.81 -6.14
CA ASP A 139 -15.62 54.67 -7.04
C ASP A 139 -16.33 55.79 -6.28
N GLU A 140 -16.92 55.50 -5.10
CA GLU A 140 -17.54 56.49 -4.23
C GLU A 140 -16.51 57.48 -3.69
N GLN A 141 -15.33 57.00 -3.26
CA GLN A 141 -14.25 57.88 -2.82
C GLN A 141 -13.76 58.78 -3.96
N ASN A 142 -13.55 58.23 -5.13
CA ASN A 142 -13.13 58.98 -6.30
C ASN A 142 -14.18 60.01 -6.72
N SER A 143 -15.46 59.65 -6.69
CA SER A 143 -16.56 60.56 -6.96
C SER A 143 -16.67 61.64 -5.89
N GLY A 144 -16.50 61.24 -4.60
CA GLY A 144 -16.51 62.19 -3.47
C GLY A 144 -15.32 63.13 -3.50
N GLU A 145 -14.15 62.66 -3.81
CA GLU A 145 -12.95 63.46 -3.99
C GLU A 145 -13.09 64.43 -5.19
N ALA A 146 -13.58 63.93 -6.28
CA ALA A 146 -13.86 64.76 -7.47
C ALA A 146 -14.91 65.82 -7.19
N SER A 147 -15.98 65.47 -6.50
CA SER A 147 -17.00 66.38 -6.01
C SER A 147 -16.44 67.42 -5.07
N TYR A 148 -15.59 66.99 -4.15
CA TYR A 148 -14.94 67.86 -3.18
C TYR A 148 -13.98 68.84 -3.85
N ILE A 149 -13.17 68.38 -4.77
CA ILE A 149 -12.27 69.23 -5.56
C ILE A 149 -13.06 70.23 -6.38
N TYR A 150 -14.16 69.82 -6.97
CA TYR A 150 -15.03 70.64 -7.76
C TYR A 150 -15.71 71.75 -6.87
N GLU A 151 -16.18 71.37 -5.69
CA GLU A 151 -16.73 72.33 -4.70
C GLU A 151 -15.64 73.24 -4.17
N GLY A 152 -14.42 72.80 -4.03
CA GLY A 152 -13.26 73.54 -3.58
C GLY A 152 -12.80 74.61 -4.56
N ASP A 153 -13.06 74.42 -5.86
CA ASP A 153 -12.76 75.40 -6.92
C ASP A 153 -13.77 76.56 -6.98
N PHE A 154 -14.85 76.44 -6.24
CA PHE A 154 -15.81 77.51 -6.07
C PHE A 154 -15.53 78.28 -4.78
#